data_a85788ca2c6be92a518f189cc627bd64
#
_entry.id   a85788ca2c6be92a518f189cc627bd64
#
_cell.length_a   1.000
_cell.length_b   1.000
_cell.length_c   1.000
_cell.angle_alpha   90.00
_cell.angle_beta   90.00
_cell.angle_gamma   90.00
#
_symmetry.space_group_name_H-M   'P 1'
#
loop_
_entity.id
_entity.type
_entity.pdbx_description
1 polymer ?
#
loop_
_entity_poly.entity_id
_entity_poly.type
_entity_poly.pdbx_seq_one_letter_code
_entity_poly.pdbx_strand_id
1 'polypeptide(L)'
;MDENTRLQVLADIEKYERLGEFDRHVDPVDMSMALPVDENYQYIPKGFLKIKRELERKIYVEPFRKKANKNILKTEFRGRENLEGLGGAIITCNHVNKFDCLAVGQAAKGHRVYFIGAPFNNMKGFMGEMMRAGGLLPLSDNMTAMKNLNRAISALLAKGNMVTCYPEQAMWWNYEKPRPFKDGAFSIAVMNKVPIVPMFITFRNSGEFDANGIEIKYMTVNIMKPIYPDVTLSRRENVNRMREENYRMCCEKYEEIYQKKLEYVTGE
;
A
#
# COMPACT_ATOMS: atom_id res chain seq x y z
N MET A 1 -15.46 8.54 10.28
CA MET A 1 -16.10 7.25 10.60
C MET A 1 -16.68 7.44 11.98
N ASP A 2 -17.95 7.15 12.16
CA ASP A 2 -18.58 7.24 13.46
C ASP A 2 -18.13 6.09 14.40
N GLU A 3 -18.50 6.17 15.66
CA GLU A 3 -18.11 5.25 16.72
C GLU A 3 -18.57 3.81 16.44
N ASN A 4 -19.84 3.64 16.11
CA ASN A 4 -20.42 2.32 15.82
C ASN A 4 -19.71 1.64 14.63
N THR A 5 -19.32 2.41 13.63
CA THR A 5 -18.61 1.90 12.45
C THR A 5 -17.21 1.36 12.81
N ARG A 6 -16.47 2.00 13.74
CA ARG A 6 -15.13 1.51 14.14
C ARG A 6 -15.19 0.21 14.93
N LEU A 7 -16.09 0.13 15.90
CA LEU A 7 -16.27 -1.09 16.69
C LEU A 7 -16.72 -2.26 15.79
N GLN A 8 -17.59 -1.99 14.83
CA GLN A 8 -18.02 -2.98 13.85
C GLN A 8 -16.84 -3.46 12.98
N VAL A 9 -15.99 -2.54 12.50
CA VAL A 9 -14.79 -2.90 11.72
C VAL A 9 -13.87 -3.82 12.51
N LEU A 10 -13.63 -3.56 13.80
CA LEU A 10 -12.82 -4.42 14.65
C LEU A 10 -13.45 -5.82 14.85
N ALA A 11 -14.76 -5.87 15.06
CA ALA A 11 -15.49 -7.13 15.17
C ALA A 11 -15.44 -7.95 13.87
N ASP A 12 -15.57 -7.28 12.72
CA ASP A 12 -15.47 -7.93 11.40
C ASP A 12 -14.04 -8.44 11.13
N ILE A 13 -13.00 -7.70 11.53
CA ILE A 13 -11.61 -8.16 11.45
C ILE A 13 -11.43 -9.45 12.24
N GLU A 14 -11.87 -9.47 13.50
CA GLU A 14 -11.76 -10.65 14.35
C GLU A 14 -12.53 -11.84 13.77
N LYS A 15 -13.74 -11.62 13.29
CA LYS A 15 -14.57 -12.62 12.62
C LYS A 15 -13.86 -13.22 11.40
N TYR A 16 -13.36 -12.38 10.49
CA TYR A 16 -12.73 -12.86 9.25
C TYR A 16 -11.36 -13.49 9.50
N GLU A 17 -10.62 -13.07 10.54
CA GLU A 17 -9.42 -13.77 10.97
C GLU A 17 -9.76 -15.22 11.40
N ARG A 18 -10.79 -15.41 12.25
CA ARG A 18 -11.24 -16.74 12.69
C ARG A 18 -11.66 -17.64 11.53
N LEU A 19 -12.26 -17.05 10.51
CA LEU A 19 -12.71 -17.78 9.30
C LEU A 19 -11.57 -18.02 8.30
N GLY A 20 -10.39 -17.43 8.49
CA GLY A 20 -9.28 -17.47 7.52
C GLY A 20 -9.55 -16.67 6.23
N GLU A 21 -10.52 -15.76 6.25
CA GLU A 21 -10.94 -14.95 5.10
C GLU A 21 -10.22 -13.60 5.06
N PHE A 22 -8.90 -13.61 4.94
CA PHE A 22 -8.01 -12.46 5.10
C PHE A 22 -8.10 -11.37 4.03
N ASP A 23 -8.78 -11.60 2.93
CA ASP A 23 -8.95 -10.65 1.83
C ASP A 23 -10.32 -9.95 1.82
N ARG A 24 -11.15 -10.15 2.85
CA ARG A 24 -12.44 -9.48 3.01
C ARG A 24 -12.30 -8.00 3.31
N HIS A 25 -13.11 -7.20 2.62
CA HIS A 25 -13.27 -5.79 2.95
C HIS A 25 -14.08 -5.63 4.23
N VAL A 26 -13.51 -4.93 5.20
CA VAL A 26 -14.15 -4.64 6.51
C VAL A 26 -14.61 -3.18 6.62
N ASP A 27 -14.01 -2.28 5.83
CA ASP A 27 -14.43 -0.89 5.80
C ASP A 27 -15.60 -0.70 4.82
N PRO A 28 -16.57 0.14 5.16
CA PRO A 28 -17.61 0.55 4.22
C PRO A 28 -17.01 1.22 2.98
N VAL A 29 -17.42 0.77 1.80
CA VAL A 29 -16.99 1.32 0.52
C VAL A 29 -18.11 2.18 -0.05
N ASP A 30 -17.85 3.48 -0.24
CA ASP A 30 -18.76 4.39 -0.91
C ASP A 30 -18.38 4.54 -2.39
N MET A 31 -19.19 3.99 -3.27
CA MET A 31 -19.03 4.06 -4.73
C MET A 31 -19.67 5.31 -5.34
N SER A 32 -20.47 6.09 -4.60
CA SER A 32 -21.25 7.21 -5.13
C SER A 32 -20.41 8.34 -5.74
N MET A 33 -19.18 8.48 -5.23
CA MET A 33 -18.21 9.48 -5.70
C MET A 33 -17.20 8.91 -6.71
N ALA A 34 -17.23 7.62 -7.01
CA ALA A 34 -16.28 6.99 -7.92
C ALA A 34 -16.41 7.53 -9.35
N LEU A 35 -15.28 7.80 -9.98
CA LEU A 35 -15.20 8.08 -11.42
C LEU A 35 -14.85 6.79 -12.16
N PRO A 36 -15.41 6.59 -13.36
CA PRO A 36 -15.09 5.41 -14.15
C PRO A 36 -13.59 5.36 -14.52
N VAL A 37 -13.08 4.15 -14.62
CA VAL A 37 -11.73 3.86 -15.10
C VAL A 37 -11.90 2.96 -16.32
N ASP A 38 -12.09 3.60 -17.46
CA ASP A 38 -12.30 2.96 -18.76
C ASP A 38 -11.01 2.91 -19.62
N GLU A 39 -11.13 2.49 -20.87
CA GLU A 39 -10.03 2.39 -21.82
C GLU A 39 -9.37 3.73 -22.15
N ASN A 40 -10.04 4.87 -21.90
CA ASN A 40 -9.55 6.22 -22.14
C ASN A 40 -8.84 6.82 -20.92
N TYR A 41 -8.82 6.11 -19.77
CA TYR A 41 -8.21 6.61 -18.57
C TYR A 41 -6.70 6.86 -18.75
N GLN A 42 -6.25 8.09 -18.45
CA GLN A 42 -4.85 8.49 -18.59
C GLN A 42 -4.05 8.21 -17.31
N TYR A 43 -3.50 7.01 -17.18
CA TYR A 43 -2.64 6.65 -16.04
C TYR A 43 -1.38 7.51 -15.94
N ILE A 44 -0.80 7.90 -17.06
CA ILE A 44 0.33 8.84 -17.12
C ILE A 44 -0.16 10.13 -17.77
N PRO A 45 -0.36 11.21 -16.99
CA PRO A 45 -0.83 12.48 -17.54
C PRO A 45 0.18 13.09 -18.51
N LYS A 46 -0.32 13.77 -19.56
CA LYS A 46 0.46 14.44 -20.59
C LYS A 46 0.12 15.93 -20.66
N GLY A 47 0.97 16.71 -21.32
CA GLY A 47 0.75 18.13 -21.57
C GLY A 47 0.42 18.91 -20.29
N PHE A 48 -0.59 19.80 -20.39
CA PHE A 48 -1.03 20.64 -19.27
C PHE A 48 -1.44 19.85 -18.03
N LEU A 49 -2.09 18.69 -18.22
CA LEU A 49 -2.52 17.85 -17.09
C LEU A 49 -1.33 17.36 -16.27
N LYS A 50 -0.20 17.04 -16.91
CA LYS A 50 1.04 16.66 -16.20
C LYS A 50 1.54 17.81 -15.33
N ILE A 51 1.58 19.04 -15.88
CA ILE A 51 2.03 20.23 -15.14
C ILE A 51 1.10 20.47 -13.93
N LYS A 52 -0.22 20.44 -14.16
CA LYS A 52 -1.23 20.61 -13.11
C LYS A 52 -1.00 19.59 -11.98
N ARG A 53 -0.89 18.28 -12.29
CA ARG A 53 -0.68 17.22 -11.29
C ARG A 53 0.62 17.39 -10.50
N GLU A 54 1.70 17.80 -11.15
CA GLU A 54 2.97 18.06 -10.44
C GLU A 54 2.87 19.26 -9.52
N LEU A 55 2.15 20.32 -9.93
CA LEU A 55 1.93 21.49 -9.08
C LEU A 55 1.07 21.14 -7.86
N GLU A 56 -0.06 20.46 -8.06
CA GLU A 56 -0.95 19.97 -7.01
C GLU A 56 -0.19 19.07 -6.02
N ARG A 57 0.65 18.16 -6.53
CA ARG A 57 1.48 17.30 -5.70
C ARG A 57 2.40 18.10 -4.79
N LYS A 58 3.13 19.08 -5.35
CA LYS A 58 4.11 19.88 -4.61
C LYS A 58 3.46 20.82 -3.60
N ILE A 59 2.32 21.41 -3.95
CA ILE A 59 1.65 22.43 -3.11
C ILE A 59 0.78 21.79 -2.03
N TYR A 60 0.10 20.69 -2.34
CA TYR A 60 -0.88 20.10 -1.42
C TYR A 60 -0.46 18.73 -0.88
N VAL A 61 -0.11 17.79 -1.77
CA VAL A 61 0.10 16.39 -1.37
C VAL A 61 1.34 16.22 -0.51
N GLU A 62 2.48 16.78 -0.92
CA GLU A 62 3.74 16.63 -0.17
C GLU A 62 3.73 17.34 1.19
N PRO A 63 3.24 18.59 1.31
CA PRO A 63 3.09 19.23 2.62
C PRO A 63 2.13 18.47 3.54
N PHE A 64 0.98 18.01 3.00
CA PHE A 64 0.03 17.19 3.75
C PHE A 64 0.66 15.87 4.21
N ARG A 65 1.36 15.17 3.32
CA ARG A 65 2.10 13.95 3.65
C ARG A 65 3.08 14.14 4.80
N LYS A 66 3.88 15.21 4.75
CA LYS A 66 4.83 15.55 5.83
C LYS A 66 4.11 15.84 7.15
N LYS A 67 3.04 16.65 7.10
CA LYS A 67 2.24 17.02 8.29
C LYS A 67 1.54 15.79 8.88
N ALA A 68 0.94 14.94 8.05
CA ALA A 68 0.26 13.72 8.50
C ALA A 68 1.24 12.77 9.20
N ASN A 69 2.39 12.49 8.60
CA ASN A 69 3.40 11.61 9.19
C ASN A 69 3.98 12.19 10.49
N LYS A 70 4.18 13.50 10.58
CA LYS A 70 4.75 14.14 11.78
C LYS A 70 3.73 14.24 12.92
N ASN A 71 2.50 14.66 12.63
CA ASN A 71 1.57 15.12 13.67
C ASN A 71 0.43 14.14 13.95
N ILE A 72 0.01 13.34 12.94
CA ILE A 72 -1.13 12.42 13.07
C ILE A 72 -0.62 11.01 13.31
N LEU A 73 0.19 10.49 12.40
CA LEU A 73 0.68 9.12 12.44
C LEU A 73 1.92 8.97 13.35
N LYS A 74 2.59 10.08 13.66
CA LYS A 74 3.89 10.14 14.36
C LYS A 74 4.83 9.04 13.90
N THR A 75 4.97 8.94 12.56
CA THR A 75 5.60 7.81 11.88
C THR A 75 7.11 7.81 12.09
N GLU A 76 7.65 6.67 12.51
CA GLU A 76 9.07 6.35 12.46
C GLU A 76 9.41 5.57 11.18
N PHE A 77 10.64 5.66 10.74
CA PHE A 77 11.13 4.98 9.54
C PHE A 77 12.43 4.26 9.86
N ARG A 78 12.49 2.95 9.58
CA ARG A 78 13.66 2.11 9.82
C ARG A 78 14.07 1.42 8.52
N GLY A 79 15.36 1.31 8.24
CA GLY A 79 15.88 0.62 7.06
C GLY A 79 15.85 1.45 5.76
N ARG A 80 15.88 2.79 5.83
CA ARG A 80 15.88 3.65 4.62
C ARG A 80 17.10 3.44 3.73
N GLU A 81 18.20 3.00 4.30
CA GLU A 81 19.43 2.62 3.60
C GLU A 81 19.19 1.53 2.54
N ASN A 82 18.17 0.68 2.72
CA ASN A 82 17.76 -0.34 1.76
C ASN A 82 17.17 0.23 0.46
N LEU A 83 16.92 1.53 0.41
CA LEU A 83 16.43 2.23 -0.80
C LEU A 83 17.55 2.90 -1.59
N GLU A 84 18.76 2.96 -1.02
CA GLU A 84 19.89 3.67 -1.65
C GLU A 84 20.31 2.98 -2.95
N GLY A 85 20.52 3.78 -3.99
CA GLY A 85 20.93 3.30 -5.31
C GLY A 85 19.85 2.52 -6.09
N LEU A 86 18.64 2.35 -5.54
CA LEU A 86 17.56 1.70 -6.26
C LEU A 86 17.00 2.61 -7.37
N GLY A 87 16.76 2.01 -8.51
CA GLY A 87 15.98 2.58 -9.59
C GLY A 87 14.48 2.28 -9.41
N GLY A 88 13.84 1.81 -10.50
CA GLY A 88 12.45 1.35 -10.44
C GLY A 88 12.29 0.11 -9.57
N ALA A 89 11.28 0.10 -8.70
CA ALA A 89 10.98 -1.01 -7.81
C ALA A 89 9.49 -1.11 -7.50
N ILE A 90 9.02 -2.30 -7.17
CA ILE A 90 7.71 -2.50 -6.57
C ILE A 90 7.87 -2.47 -5.05
N ILE A 91 7.15 -1.59 -4.39
CA ILE A 91 7.02 -1.60 -2.93
C ILE A 91 5.82 -2.46 -2.56
N THR A 92 6.01 -3.41 -1.67
CA THR A 92 4.91 -4.12 -1.02
C THR A 92 4.77 -3.62 0.41
N CYS A 93 3.54 -3.52 0.90
CA CYS A 93 3.26 -3.12 2.27
C CYS A 93 1.98 -3.81 2.76
N ASN A 94 1.89 -4.10 4.06
CA ASN A 94 0.62 -4.47 4.68
C ASN A 94 -0.37 -3.30 4.61
N HIS A 95 -1.67 -3.59 4.56
CA HIS A 95 -2.70 -2.56 4.40
C HIS A 95 -3.52 -2.42 5.68
N VAL A 96 -3.13 -1.46 6.51
CA VAL A 96 -3.60 -1.35 7.91
C VAL A 96 -4.19 0.02 8.27
N ASN A 97 -4.11 0.99 7.35
CA ASN A 97 -4.66 2.33 7.60
C ASN A 97 -4.91 3.07 6.28
N LYS A 98 -5.94 3.91 6.25
CA LYS A 98 -6.25 4.76 5.08
C LYS A 98 -5.13 5.72 4.67
N PHE A 99 -4.15 5.95 5.54
CA PHE A 99 -2.99 6.80 5.30
C PHE A 99 -1.69 6.03 5.02
N ASP A 100 -1.75 4.72 4.82
CA ASP A 100 -0.57 3.91 4.51
C ASP A 100 0.23 4.45 3.34
N CYS A 101 -0.44 4.88 2.27
CA CYS A 101 0.20 5.46 1.10
C CYS A 101 1.01 6.73 1.42
N LEU A 102 0.59 7.50 2.43
CA LEU A 102 1.34 8.67 2.92
C LEU A 102 2.58 8.25 3.71
N ALA A 103 2.46 7.20 4.54
CA ALA A 103 3.56 6.65 5.30
C ALA A 103 4.61 6.02 4.38
N VAL A 104 4.20 5.15 3.46
CA VAL A 104 5.07 4.53 2.44
C VAL A 104 5.73 5.58 1.56
N GLY A 105 4.97 6.55 1.05
CA GLY A 105 5.53 7.64 0.24
C GLY A 105 6.53 8.53 0.99
N GLN A 106 6.39 8.67 2.32
CA GLN A 106 7.36 9.38 3.15
C GLN A 106 8.57 8.51 3.51
N ALA A 107 8.38 7.19 3.64
CA ALA A 107 9.47 6.23 3.82
C ALA A 107 10.42 6.25 2.62
N ALA A 108 9.88 6.24 1.41
CA ALA A 108 10.62 6.28 0.14
C ALA A 108 10.96 7.72 -0.32
N LYS A 109 11.18 8.65 0.62
CA LYS A 109 11.58 10.03 0.31
C LYS A 109 12.85 10.04 -0.56
N GLY A 110 12.79 10.77 -1.68
CA GLY A 110 13.85 10.79 -2.70
C GLY A 110 13.42 10.08 -3.99
N HIS A 111 12.45 9.19 -3.91
CA HIS A 111 11.85 8.52 -5.04
C HIS A 111 10.44 9.06 -5.35
N ARG A 112 10.04 9.04 -6.61
CA ARG A 112 8.64 9.27 -6.99
C ARG A 112 7.88 7.96 -6.81
N VAL A 113 6.91 7.96 -5.91
CA VAL A 113 6.09 6.78 -5.59
C VAL A 113 4.71 6.95 -6.18
N TYR A 114 4.23 5.90 -6.83
CA TYR A 114 2.85 5.71 -7.27
C TYR A 114 2.23 4.59 -6.45
N PHE A 115 0.91 4.49 -6.39
CA PHE A 115 0.25 3.44 -5.63
C PHE A 115 -0.95 2.88 -6.39
N ILE A 116 -1.04 1.56 -6.45
CA ILE A 116 -2.18 0.86 -7.01
C ILE A 116 -3.31 0.93 -5.97
N GLY A 117 -4.49 1.33 -6.41
CA GLY A 117 -5.65 1.46 -5.53
C GLY A 117 -6.92 0.91 -6.16
N ALA A 118 -7.92 0.64 -5.34
CA ALA A 118 -9.23 0.19 -5.78
C ALA A 118 -9.93 1.28 -6.62
N PRO A 119 -10.89 0.91 -7.50
CA PRO A 119 -11.58 1.85 -8.38
C PRO A 119 -12.24 3.01 -7.64
N PHE A 120 -12.80 2.77 -6.47
CA PHE A 120 -13.46 3.80 -5.65
C PHE A 120 -12.53 4.92 -5.18
N ASN A 121 -11.22 4.69 -5.15
CA ASN A 121 -10.23 5.72 -4.85
C ASN A 121 -10.11 6.77 -5.97
N ASN A 122 -10.53 6.46 -7.20
CA ASN A 122 -10.63 7.41 -8.28
C ASN A 122 -11.95 8.20 -8.17
N MET A 123 -12.02 9.08 -7.18
CA MET A 123 -13.25 9.81 -6.85
C MET A 123 -13.30 11.23 -7.40
N LYS A 124 -14.51 11.81 -7.43
CA LYS A 124 -14.75 13.22 -7.74
C LYS A 124 -14.21 14.15 -6.64
N GLY A 125 -14.12 15.43 -6.96
CA GLY A 125 -13.80 16.49 -6.00
C GLY A 125 -12.33 16.56 -5.59
N PHE A 126 -12.05 17.42 -4.63
CA PHE A 126 -10.69 17.77 -4.20
C PHE A 126 -9.87 16.56 -3.75
N MET A 127 -10.47 15.67 -2.94
CA MET A 127 -9.76 14.48 -2.46
C MET A 127 -9.31 13.57 -3.61
N GLY A 128 -10.18 13.33 -4.60
CA GLY A 128 -9.82 12.55 -5.78
C GLY A 128 -8.72 13.19 -6.61
N GLU A 129 -8.75 14.54 -6.77
CA GLU A 129 -7.67 15.28 -7.41
C GLU A 129 -6.34 15.07 -6.67
N MET A 130 -6.35 15.14 -5.33
CA MET A 130 -5.15 14.92 -4.51
C MET A 130 -4.62 13.48 -4.60
N MET A 131 -5.50 12.49 -4.64
CA MET A 131 -5.10 11.10 -4.83
C MET A 131 -4.43 10.88 -6.19
N ARG A 132 -5.02 11.42 -7.27
CA ARG A 132 -4.43 11.36 -8.62
C ARG A 132 -3.10 12.12 -8.69
N ALA A 133 -3.01 13.31 -8.10
CA ALA A 133 -1.76 14.07 -8.00
C ALA A 133 -0.71 13.33 -7.15
N GLY A 134 -1.15 12.63 -6.12
CA GLY A 134 -0.33 11.76 -5.27
C GLY A 134 0.29 10.58 -6.02
N GLY A 135 -0.31 10.16 -7.12
CA GLY A 135 0.17 9.04 -7.94
C GLY A 135 -0.74 7.81 -7.89
N LEU A 136 -2.03 7.99 -7.67
CA LEU A 136 -3.01 6.91 -7.75
C LEU A 136 -3.01 6.26 -9.14
N LEU A 137 -2.90 4.95 -9.16
CA LEU A 137 -3.08 4.06 -10.30
C LEU A 137 -4.31 3.16 -10.02
N PRO A 138 -5.51 3.60 -10.39
CA PRO A 138 -6.71 2.85 -10.04
C PRO A 138 -6.83 1.57 -10.86
N LEU A 139 -7.24 0.49 -10.19
CA LEU A 139 -7.67 -0.75 -10.83
C LEU A 139 -8.97 -0.50 -11.62
N SER A 140 -9.31 -1.43 -12.51
CA SER A 140 -10.51 -1.36 -13.33
C SER A 140 -11.03 -2.76 -13.64
N ASP A 141 -12.35 -2.88 -13.82
CA ASP A 141 -12.98 -4.08 -14.37
C ASP A 141 -12.90 -4.12 -15.91
N ASN A 142 -12.50 -3.00 -16.56
CA ASN A 142 -12.29 -2.93 -17.99
C ASN A 142 -10.92 -3.53 -18.38
N MET A 143 -10.92 -4.59 -19.18
CA MET A 143 -9.71 -5.32 -19.57
C MET A 143 -8.72 -4.45 -20.36
N THR A 144 -9.20 -3.50 -21.16
CA THR A 144 -8.33 -2.58 -21.92
C THR A 144 -7.67 -1.57 -20.98
N ALA A 145 -8.44 -1.02 -20.02
CA ALA A 145 -7.89 -0.16 -18.99
C ALA A 145 -6.82 -0.89 -18.15
N MET A 146 -7.03 -2.16 -17.80
CA MET A 146 -6.03 -2.97 -17.09
C MET A 146 -4.76 -3.22 -17.92
N LYS A 147 -4.88 -3.44 -19.23
CA LYS A 147 -3.70 -3.49 -20.12
C LYS A 147 -2.96 -2.15 -20.17
N ASN A 148 -3.69 -1.04 -20.19
CA ASN A 148 -3.10 0.31 -20.15
C ASN A 148 -2.44 0.60 -18.81
N LEU A 149 -3.02 0.16 -17.68
CA LEU A 149 -2.40 0.22 -16.37
C LEU A 149 -1.05 -0.50 -16.35
N ASN A 150 -1.00 -1.75 -16.81
CA ASN A 150 0.24 -2.53 -16.85
C ASN A 150 1.33 -1.85 -17.71
N ARG A 151 0.96 -1.29 -18.87
CA ARG A 151 1.90 -0.50 -19.71
C ARG A 151 2.39 0.75 -18.99
N ALA A 152 1.49 1.44 -18.26
CA ALA A 152 1.85 2.61 -17.49
C ALA A 152 2.81 2.26 -16.34
N ILE A 153 2.55 1.19 -15.60
CA ILE A 153 3.44 0.70 -14.53
C ILE A 153 4.83 0.39 -15.10
N SER A 154 4.92 -0.36 -16.21
CA SER A 154 6.19 -0.67 -16.87
C SER A 154 6.95 0.60 -17.26
N ALA A 155 6.26 1.59 -17.84
CA ALA A 155 6.87 2.86 -18.22
C ALA A 155 7.32 3.71 -17.03
N LEU A 156 6.63 3.63 -15.89
CA LEU A 156 7.02 4.31 -14.65
C LEU A 156 8.25 3.65 -14.01
N LEU A 157 8.26 2.33 -13.92
CA LEU A 157 9.39 1.55 -13.41
C LEU A 157 10.66 1.78 -14.23
N ALA A 158 10.55 1.76 -15.56
CA ALA A 158 11.67 2.05 -16.48
C ALA A 158 12.28 3.46 -16.31
N LYS A 159 11.52 4.40 -15.75
CA LYS A 159 11.98 5.75 -15.40
C LYS A 159 12.55 5.88 -13.99
N GLY A 160 12.74 4.78 -13.29
CA GLY A 160 13.26 4.78 -11.92
C GLY A 160 12.22 5.15 -10.85
N ASN A 161 10.92 5.17 -11.19
CA ASN A 161 9.87 5.41 -10.20
C ASN A 161 9.54 4.12 -9.44
N MET A 162 8.97 4.27 -8.26
CA MET A 162 8.49 3.14 -7.46
C MET A 162 6.97 3.03 -7.51
N VAL A 163 6.45 1.82 -7.47
CA VAL A 163 5.00 1.55 -7.46
C VAL A 163 4.66 0.70 -6.25
N THR A 164 3.78 1.22 -5.40
CA THR A 164 3.31 0.51 -4.20
C THR A 164 2.12 -0.37 -4.52
N CYS A 165 2.18 -1.59 -4.01
CA CYS A 165 1.10 -2.57 -4.02
C CYS A 165 0.85 -3.05 -2.59
N TYR A 166 -0.41 -3.29 -2.25
CA TYR A 166 -0.81 -3.93 -1.01
C TYR A 166 -1.20 -5.39 -1.31
N PRO A 167 -0.28 -6.36 -1.12
CA PRO A 167 -0.53 -7.73 -1.55
C PRO A 167 -1.60 -8.46 -0.73
N GLU A 168 -2.00 -7.88 0.40
CA GLU A 168 -3.10 -8.33 1.25
C GLU A 168 -4.50 -7.96 0.70
N GLN A 169 -4.57 -7.08 -0.32
CA GLN A 169 -5.75 -6.55 -1.00
C GLN A 169 -6.61 -5.61 -0.15
N ALA A 170 -7.32 -6.12 0.85
CA ALA A 170 -8.20 -5.32 1.69
C ALA A 170 -7.45 -4.60 2.81
N MET A 171 -7.92 -3.42 3.21
CA MET A 171 -7.41 -2.73 4.39
C MET A 171 -8.07 -3.31 5.64
N TRP A 172 -7.26 -3.65 6.66
CA TRP A 172 -7.73 -4.03 7.99
C TRP A 172 -7.18 -3.06 9.03
N TRP A 173 -8.00 -2.16 9.50
CA TRP A 173 -7.61 -1.04 10.33
C TRP A 173 -6.89 -1.47 11.62
N ASN A 174 -5.67 -0.95 11.80
CA ASN A 174 -4.77 -1.22 12.94
C ASN A 174 -4.45 -2.70 13.18
N TYR A 175 -4.66 -3.57 12.17
CA TYR A 175 -4.31 -4.97 12.27
C TYR A 175 -2.79 -5.17 12.22
N GLU A 176 -2.24 -5.90 13.20
CA GLU A 176 -0.80 -5.98 13.42
C GLU A 176 -0.13 -7.14 12.66
N LYS A 177 -0.87 -8.24 12.45
CA LYS A 177 -0.33 -9.45 11.85
C LYS A 177 -0.22 -9.32 10.33
N PRO A 178 0.84 -9.86 9.68
CA PRO A 178 0.87 -9.96 8.23
C PRO A 178 -0.23 -10.91 7.75
N ARG A 179 -0.92 -10.60 6.66
CA ARG A 179 -1.94 -11.46 6.06
C ARG A 179 -1.41 -12.11 4.79
N PRO A 180 -1.98 -13.24 4.32
CA PRO A 180 -1.52 -13.94 3.12
C PRO A 180 -1.45 -13.03 1.89
N PHE A 181 -0.38 -13.16 1.09
CA PHE A 181 -0.11 -12.32 -0.07
C PHE A 181 -0.63 -12.91 -1.36
N LYS A 182 -1.24 -12.06 -2.21
CA LYS A 182 -1.64 -12.37 -3.59
C LYS A 182 -0.48 -12.09 -4.56
N ASP A 183 -0.50 -12.75 -5.71
CA ASP A 183 0.61 -12.77 -6.69
C ASP A 183 0.82 -11.47 -7.49
N GLY A 184 -0.13 -10.54 -7.48
CA GLY A 184 -0.17 -9.40 -8.38
C GLY A 184 1.11 -8.55 -8.37
N ALA A 185 1.57 -8.13 -7.19
CA ALA A 185 2.77 -7.32 -7.02
C ALA A 185 4.03 -8.03 -7.55
N PHE A 186 4.16 -9.31 -7.22
CA PHE A 186 5.30 -10.15 -7.59
C PHE A 186 5.32 -10.43 -9.09
N SER A 187 4.16 -10.67 -9.69
CA SER A 187 4.01 -10.82 -11.15
C SER A 187 4.45 -9.57 -11.90
N ILE A 188 4.10 -8.38 -11.40
CA ILE A 188 4.53 -7.10 -11.98
C ILE A 188 6.05 -6.94 -11.85
N ALA A 189 6.63 -7.24 -10.70
CA ALA A 189 8.06 -7.13 -10.47
C ALA A 189 8.86 -8.04 -11.40
N VAL A 190 8.49 -9.31 -11.50
CA VAL A 190 9.14 -10.30 -12.37
C VAL A 190 9.03 -9.92 -13.84
N MET A 191 7.85 -9.48 -14.29
CA MET A 191 7.62 -9.07 -15.68
C MET A 191 8.48 -7.86 -16.08
N ASN A 192 8.71 -6.94 -15.14
CA ASN A 192 9.50 -5.73 -15.38
C ASN A 192 10.98 -5.88 -14.96
N LYS A 193 11.39 -7.04 -14.46
CA LYS A 193 12.76 -7.33 -13.99
C LYS A 193 13.26 -6.31 -12.94
N VAL A 194 12.37 -5.89 -12.05
CA VAL A 194 12.67 -4.96 -10.96
C VAL A 194 12.56 -5.66 -9.60
N PRO A 195 13.26 -5.17 -8.56
CA PRO A 195 13.12 -5.72 -7.23
C PRO A 195 11.76 -5.42 -6.60
N ILE A 196 11.38 -6.27 -5.65
CA ILE A 196 10.42 -5.97 -4.60
C ILE A 196 11.16 -5.30 -3.43
N VAL A 197 10.63 -4.22 -2.91
CA VAL A 197 11.06 -3.64 -1.63
C VAL A 197 9.97 -3.93 -0.60
N PRO A 198 10.18 -4.91 0.28
CA PRO A 198 9.22 -5.18 1.34
C PRO A 198 9.21 -4.04 2.34
N MET A 199 8.03 -3.51 2.63
CA MET A 199 7.79 -2.62 3.76
C MET A 199 6.74 -3.24 4.66
N PHE A 200 6.91 -3.09 5.96
CA PHE A 200 5.95 -3.59 6.94
C PHE A 200 5.67 -2.51 7.99
N ILE A 201 4.41 -2.08 8.06
CA ILE A 201 3.96 -1.13 9.07
C ILE A 201 3.68 -1.89 10.36
N THR A 202 4.34 -1.49 11.43
CA THR A 202 4.08 -1.92 12.79
C THR A 202 3.60 -0.74 13.62
N PHE A 203 2.98 -1.03 14.75
CA PHE A 203 2.41 -0.01 15.61
C PHE A 203 3.15 0.11 16.93
N ARG A 204 3.14 1.34 17.45
CA ARG A 204 3.59 1.68 18.80
C ARG A 204 2.41 2.24 19.57
N ASN A 205 2.23 1.82 20.80
CA ASN A 205 1.22 2.34 21.69
C ASN A 205 1.52 3.79 22.03
N SER A 206 0.51 4.66 21.95
CA SER A 206 0.66 6.07 22.28
C SER A 206 0.41 6.39 23.75
N GLY A 207 -0.35 5.55 24.45
CA GLY A 207 -0.94 5.84 25.74
C GLY A 207 -2.09 6.85 25.69
N GLU A 208 -2.46 7.33 24.50
CA GLU A 208 -3.58 8.23 24.24
C GLU A 208 -4.76 7.43 23.68
N PHE A 209 -5.98 7.80 24.08
CA PHE A 209 -7.20 7.12 23.64
C PHE A 209 -8.09 8.11 22.87
N ASP A 210 -8.79 7.63 21.88
CA ASP A 210 -9.80 8.41 21.16
C ASP A 210 -11.10 8.52 21.99
N ALA A 211 -12.10 9.24 21.46
CA ALA A 211 -13.38 9.44 22.13
C ALA A 211 -14.14 8.13 22.41
N ASN A 212 -13.76 7.04 21.76
CA ASN A 212 -14.38 5.72 21.86
C ASN A 212 -13.60 4.78 22.79
N GLY A 213 -12.57 5.30 23.48
CA GLY A 213 -11.70 4.50 24.34
C GLY A 213 -10.75 3.58 23.57
N ILE A 214 -10.59 3.77 22.25
CA ILE A 214 -9.67 2.98 21.44
C ILE A 214 -8.29 3.66 21.46
N GLU A 215 -7.26 2.91 21.79
CA GLU A 215 -5.90 3.46 21.83
C GLU A 215 -5.43 3.94 20.44
N ILE A 216 -4.93 5.17 20.43
CA ILE A 216 -4.31 5.76 19.23
C ILE A 216 -2.95 5.09 19.04
N LYS A 217 -2.72 4.49 17.86
CA LYS A 217 -1.47 3.82 17.54
C LYS A 217 -0.63 4.67 16.60
N TYR A 218 0.67 4.76 16.88
CA TYR A 218 1.65 5.43 16.02
C TYR A 218 2.36 4.41 15.14
N MET A 219 2.66 4.81 13.89
CA MET A 219 3.22 3.90 12.90
C MET A 219 4.75 3.85 12.95
N THR A 220 5.31 2.69 12.69
CA THR A 220 6.70 2.51 12.27
C THR A 220 6.70 1.78 10.92
N VAL A 221 7.28 2.39 9.90
CA VAL A 221 7.50 1.75 8.60
C VAL A 221 8.87 1.08 8.61
N ASN A 222 8.89 -0.23 8.58
CA ASN A 222 10.10 -1.03 8.49
C ASN A 222 10.36 -1.35 7.01
N ILE A 223 11.46 -0.83 6.48
CA ILE A 223 11.88 -1.01 5.09
C ILE A 223 12.92 -2.13 5.09
N MET A 224 12.63 -3.24 4.44
CA MET A 224 13.47 -4.42 4.46
C MET A 224 14.33 -4.51 3.20
N LYS A 225 15.27 -5.45 3.18
CA LYS A 225 16.18 -5.65 2.04
C LYS A 225 15.40 -5.99 0.77
N PRO A 226 15.78 -5.40 -0.39
CA PRO A 226 15.14 -5.70 -1.66
C PRO A 226 15.30 -7.17 -2.06
N ILE A 227 14.23 -7.73 -2.65
CA ILE A 227 14.19 -9.08 -3.20
C ILE A 227 14.25 -8.96 -4.73
N TYR A 228 15.26 -9.52 -5.35
CA TYR A 228 15.46 -9.46 -6.80
C TYR A 228 14.91 -10.69 -7.51
N PRO A 229 14.35 -10.54 -8.73
CA PRO A 229 14.04 -11.70 -9.56
C PRO A 229 15.32 -12.48 -9.88
N ASP A 230 15.24 -13.81 -9.85
CA ASP A 230 16.32 -14.71 -10.25
C ASP A 230 16.16 -15.04 -11.75
N VAL A 231 17.18 -14.71 -12.54
CA VAL A 231 17.15 -14.89 -13.99
C VAL A 231 17.20 -16.37 -14.43
N THR A 232 17.55 -17.26 -13.51
CA THR A 232 17.63 -18.72 -13.77
C THR A 232 16.29 -19.41 -13.58
N LEU A 233 15.34 -18.79 -12.90
CA LEU A 233 14.03 -19.34 -12.59
C LEU A 233 12.99 -18.94 -13.65
N SER A 234 12.01 -19.82 -13.86
CA SER A 234 10.82 -19.47 -14.63
C SER A 234 10.05 -18.33 -13.96
N ARG A 235 9.17 -17.68 -14.74
CA ARG A 235 8.31 -16.61 -14.23
C ARG A 235 7.50 -17.06 -13.01
N ARG A 236 6.90 -18.26 -13.06
CA ARG A 236 6.05 -18.78 -11.99
C ARG A 236 6.84 -19.05 -10.71
N GLU A 237 8.01 -19.67 -10.86
CA GLU A 237 8.91 -19.95 -9.73
C GLU A 237 9.38 -18.67 -9.07
N ASN A 238 9.77 -17.65 -9.86
CA ASN A 238 10.15 -16.34 -9.33
C ASN A 238 9.03 -15.68 -8.54
N VAL A 239 7.80 -15.67 -9.09
CA VAL A 239 6.64 -15.08 -8.40
C VAL A 239 6.41 -15.76 -7.06
N ASN A 240 6.42 -17.08 -7.02
CA ASN A 240 6.23 -17.84 -5.79
C ASN A 240 7.35 -17.56 -4.78
N ARG A 241 8.62 -17.67 -5.20
CA ARG A 241 9.78 -17.43 -4.35
C ARG A 241 9.76 -16.03 -3.73
N MET A 242 9.57 -14.99 -4.57
CA MET A 242 9.56 -13.62 -4.10
C MET A 242 8.38 -13.33 -3.15
N ARG A 243 7.21 -13.93 -3.41
CA ARG A 243 6.04 -13.82 -2.53
C ARG A 243 6.30 -14.45 -1.18
N GLU A 244 6.79 -15.69 -1.16
CA GLU A 244 7.08 -16.44 0.06
C GLU A 244 8.18 -15.78 0.88
N GLU A 245 9.26 -15.35 0.23
CA GLU A 245 10.35 -14.63 0.88
C GLU A 245 9.88 -13.32 1.50
N ASN A 246 9.11 -12.51 0.76
CA ASN A 246 8.55 -11.27 1.28
C ASN A 246 7.62 -11.53 2.47
N TYR A 247 6.72 -12.51 2.35
CA TYR A 247 5.82 -12.87 3.44
C TYR A 247 6.57 -13.32 4.69
N ARG A 248 7.58 -14.20 4.53
CA ARG A 248 8.45 -14.63 5.61
C ARG A 248 9.14 -13.45 6.30
N MET A 249 9.69 -12.50 5.54
CA MET A 249 10.32 -11.30 6.10
C MET A 249 9.33 -10.45 6.92
N CYS A 250 8.07 -10.36 6.50
CA CYS A 250 7.03 -9.67 7.27
C CYS A 250 6.68 -10.42 8.56
N CYS A 251 6.60 -11.75 8.52
CA CYS A 251 6.36 -12.58 9.71
C CYS A 251 7.50 -12.44 10.73
N GLU A 252 8.75 -12.57 10.26
CA GLU A 252 9.94 -12.38 11.10
C GLU A 252 9.97 -10.98 11.73
N LYS A 253 9.62 -9.93 10.96
CA LYS A 253 9.56 -8.57 11.46
C LYS A 253 8.44 -8.37 12.48
N TYR A 254 7.29 -9.00 12.28
CA TYR A 254 6.22 -9.02 13.27
C TYR A 254 6.69 -9.66 14.59
N GLU A 255 7.29 -10.84 14.53
CA GLU A 255 7.78 -11.57 15.70
C GLU A 255 8.90 -10.79 16.42
N GLU A 256 9.82 -10.17 15.66
CA GLU A 256 10.87 -9.30 16.19
C GLU A 256 10.31 -8.10 16.97
N ILE A 257 9.33 -7.39 16.41
CA ILE A 257 8.83 -6.15 17.00
C ILE A 257 7.88 -6.42 18.18
N TYR A 258 6.99 -7.38 18.04
CA TYR A 258 5.97 -7.66 19.05
C TYR A 258 6.40 -8.73 20.07
N GLN A 259 7.60 -9.34 19.91
CA GLN A 259 8.17 -10.35 20.81
C GLN A 259 7.20 -11.52 21.10
N LYS A 260 6.44 -11.91 20.07
CA LYS A 260 5.49 -13.03 20.14
C LYS A 260 5.46 -13.78 18.79
N LYS A 261 5.20 -15.07 18.82
CA LYS A 261 5.00 -15.87 17.61
C LYS A 261 3.78 -15.40 16.84
N LEU A 262 3.87 -15.51 15.52
CA LEU A 262 2.72 -15.25 14.65
C LEU A 262 1.72 -16.39 14.76
N GLU A 263 0.59 -16.11 15.33
CA GLU A 263 -0.54 -17.03 15.45
C GLU A 263 -1.82 -16.31 15.03
N TYR A 264 -2.62 -16.93 14.17
CA TYR A 264 -3.94 -16.44 13.85
C TYR A 264 -4.97 -17.06 14.78
N VAL A 265 -6.00 -16.30 15.10
CA VAL A 265 -7.14 -16.83 15.87
C VAL A 265 -7.89 -17.77 14.93
N THR A 266 -7.83 -19.07 15.21
CA THR A 266 -8.56 -20.11 14.48
C THR A 266 -9.57 -20.76 15.41
N GLY A 267 -10.76 -21.05 14.92
CA GLY A 267 -11.79 -21.79 15.66
C GLY A 267 -13.15 -21.11 15.69
N GLU A 268 -14.17 -21.92 15.92
CA GLU A 268 -15.59 -21.56 15.99
C GLU A 268 -15.91 -20.51 17.06
#